data_7e8b5f873fdf73fbff7e29c051ee144e
#
_entry.id   7e8b5f873fdf73fbff7e29c051ee144e
#
_cell.length_a   1.000
_cell.length_b   1.000
_cell.length_c   1.000
_cell.angle_alpha   90.00
_cell.angle_beta   90.00
_cell.angle_gamma   90.00
#
_symmetry.space_group_name_H-M   'P 1'
#
loop_
_entity.id
_entity.type
_entity.pdbx_description
1 polymer ?
#
loop_
_entity_poly.entity_id
_entity_poly.type
_entity_poly.pdbx_seq_one_letter_code
_entity_poly.pdbx_strand_id
1 'polypeptide(L)'
;VAKDRLEKLIRIYDKLELCGCNPIFYISGVPRKKQKRRKGIVYNTWLPYKSVLKEILSSEFIVEIMDKNNAGITLRTLEAICYNRKLVTDNEKILCSPFYREQNIYLLSCGSVLLSDFLKCVDKVDYGYDGRYSPVLFMDKLDRYLNKI
;
A
#
# COMPACT_ATOMS: atom_id res chain seq x y z
N VAL A 1 -16.58 2.47 -4.76
CA VAL A 1 -15.70 3.31 -3.89
C VAL A 1 -16.50 4.48 -3.35
N ALA A 2 -16.40 4.74 -2.03
CA ALA A 2 -17.00 5.93 -1.42
C ALA A 2 -16.46 7.21 -2.08
N LYS A 3 -17.32 8.24 -2.21
CA LYS A 3 -16.97 9.49 -2.92
C LYS A 3 -15.70 10.12 -2.36
N ASP A 4 -15.59 10.23 -1.04
CA ASP A 4 -14.47 10.86 -0.35
C ASP A 4 -13.15 10.13 -0.63
N ARG A 5 -13.19 8.77 -0.66
CA ARG A 5 -12.00 7.96 -0.97
C ARG A 5 -11.54 8.13 -2.41
N LEU A 6 -12.49 8.22 -3.36
CA LEU A 6 -12.14 8.48 -4.76
C LEU A 6 -11.46 9.84 -4.92
N GLU A 7 -11.98 10.88 -4.25
CA GLU A 7 -11.36 12.20 -4.30
C GLU A 7 -9.96 12.22 -3.71
N LYS A 8 -9.73 11.52 -2.58
CA LYS A 8 -8.39 11.36 -2.01
C LYS A 8 -7.44 10.62 -2.97
N LEU A 9 -7.88 9.51 -3.59
CA LEU A 9 -7.09 8.77 -4.57
C LEU A 9 -6.69 9.65 -5.76
N ILE A 10 -7.59 10.45 -6.29
CA ILE A 10 -7.27 11.37 -7.40
C ILE A 10 -6.28 12.45 -6.96
N ARG A 11 -6.46 13.03 -5.78
CA ARG A 11 -5.54 14.06 -5.26
C ARG A 11 -4.13 13.50 -5.06
N ILE A 12 -3.98 12.30 -4.52
CA ILE A 12 -2.64 11.70 -4.34
C ILE A 12 -2.04 11.31 -5.69
N TYR A 13 -2.85 10.80 -6.63
CA TYR A 13 -2.40 10.53 -7.99
C TYR A 13 -1.79 11.79 -8.62
N ASP A 14 -2.54 12.92 -8.62
CA ASP A 14 -2.10 14.18 -9.19
C ASP A 14 -0.81 14.71 -8.49
N LYS A 15 -0.69 14.54 -7.17
CA LYS A 15 0.54 14.90 -6.42
C LYS A 15 1.75 14.05 -6.85
N LEU A 16 1.56 12.74 -7.04
CA LEU A 16 2.63 11.84 -7.48
C LEU A 16 3.10 12.18 -8.90
N GLU A 17 2.19 12.50 -9.82
CA GLU A 17 2.55 12.99 -11.16
C GLU A 17 3.38 14.29 -11.08
N LEU A 18 3.00 15.23 -10.23
CA LEU A 18 3.75 16.48 -10.00
C LEU A 18 5.15 16.23 -9.42
N CYS A 19 5.33 15.14 -8.66
CA CYS A 19 6.65 14.71 -8.18
C CYS A 19 7.49 13.98 -9.24
N GLY A 20 7.01 13.85 -10.47
CA GLY A 20 7.71 13.16 -11.57
C GLY A 20 7.55 11.66 -11.57
N CYS A 21 6.63 11.11 -10.78
CA CYS A 21 6.32 9.68 -10.77
C CYS A 21 5.37 9.31 -11.91
N ASN A 22 5.30 8.01 -12.24
CA ASN A 22 4.32 7.44 -13.15
C ASN A 22 3.36 6.50 -12.40
N PRO A 23 2.40 7.04 -11.62
CA PRO A 23 1.52 6.22 -10.81
C PRO A 23 0.54 5.41 -11.67
N ILE A 24 0.29 4.16 -11.28
CA ILE A 24 -0.71 3.29 -11.89
C ILE A 24 -1.72 2.89 -10.81
N PHE A 25 -2.97 3.30 -10.99
CA PHE A 25 -4.06 3.03 -10.04
C PHE A 25 -5.16 2.21 -10.68
N TYR A 26 -5.50 1.10 -10.06
CA TYR A 26 -6.66 0.27 -10.41
C TYR A 26 -7.78 0.56 -9.41
N ILE A 27 -8.84 1.24 -9.86
CA ILE A 27 -9.92 1.69 -8.99
C ILE A 27 -11.25 1.04 -9.40
N SER A 28 -11.78 0.17 -8.55
CA SER A 28 -13.04 -0.55 -8.81
C SER A 28 -14.24 0.12 -8.16
N GLY A 29 -15.44 -0.16 -8.68
CA GLY A 29 -16.71 0.34 -8.13
C GLY A 29 -16.97 1.83 -8.38
N VAL A 30 -16.44 2.39 -9.46
CA VAL A 30 -16.63 3.80 -9.83
C VAL A 30 -17.61 3.93 -10.99
N PRO A 31 -18.80 4.55 -10.82
CA PRO A 31 -19.73 4.80 -11.91
C PRO A 31 -19.10 5.65 -13.03
N ARG A 32 -19.40 5.34 -14.30
CA ARG A 32 -18.80 6.02 -15.47
C ARG A 32 -18.82 7.54 -15.37
N LYS A 33 -19.92 8.13 -14.92
CA LYS A 33 -20.08 9.59 -14.75
C LYS A 33 -19.17 10.22 -13.70
N LYS A 34 -18.54 9.41 -12.81
CA LYS A 34 -17.61 9.88 -11.78
C LYS A 34 -16.15 9.58 -12.10
N GLN A 35 -15.89 8.90 -13.21
CA GLN A 35 -14.52 8.55 -13.63
C GLN A 35 -13.82 9.78 -14.18
N LYS A 36 -12.71 10.17 -13.54
CA LYS A 36 -11.80 11.22 -14.03
C LYS A 36 -10.69 10.60 -14.86
N ARG A 37 -10.57 11.00 -16.11
CA ARG A 37 -9.51 10.48 -17.00
C ARG A 37 -8.14 10.94 -16.52
N ARG A 38 -7.26 9.98 -16.29
CA ARG A 38 -5.83 10.14 -16.03
C ARG A 38 -5.10 9.00 -16.73
N LYS A 39 -3.87 9.25 -17.22
CA LYS A 39 -3.11 8.27 -18.04
C LYS A 39 -2.90 6.94 -17.31
N GLY A 40 -2.60 6.98 -16.03
CA GLY A 40 -2.32 5.79 -15.21
C GLY A 40 -3.51 5.32 -14.35
N ILE A 41 -4.73 5.81 -14.56
CA ILE A 41 -5.90 5.32 -13.82
C ILE A 41 -6.75 4.39 -14.67
N VAL A 42 -6.88 3.16 -14.22
CA VAL A 42 -7.72 2.11 -14.83
C VAL A 42 -8.93 1.87 -13.92
N TYR A 43 -10.12 2.04 -14.47
CA TYR A 43 -11.37 1.89 -13.72
C TYR A 43 -12.05 0.55 -13.98
N ASN A 44 -12.60 -0.04 -12.92
CA ASN A 44 -13.49 -1.20 -12.97
C ASN A 44 -12.93 -2.41 -13.73
N THR A 45 -11.63 -2.54 -13.75
CA THR A 45 -10.96 -3.71 -14.33
C THR A 45 -10.59 -4.65 -13.19
N TRP A 46 -10.99 -5.90 -13.32
CA TRP A 46 -10.57 -6.95 -12.42
C TRP A 46 -9.18 -7.46 -12.82
N LEU A 47 -8.29 -7.57 -11.84
CA LEU A 47 -6.97 -8.14 -12.02
C LEU A 47 -6.84 -9.42 -11.20
N PRO A 48 -6.39 -10.54 -11.81
CA PRO A 48 -5.95 -11.70 -11.06
C PRO A 48 -4.83 -11.30 -10.07
N TYR A 49 -4.80 -11.91 -8.90
CA TYR A 49 -3.79 -11.58 -7.87
C TYR A 49 -2.35 -11.72 -8.39
N LYS A 50 -2.08 -12.71 -9.25
CA LYS A 50 -0.77 -12.87 -9.92
C LYS A 50 -0.36 -11.62 -10.72
N SER A 51 -1.31 -10.94 -11.36
CA SER A 51 -1.04 -9.68 -12.09
C SER A 51 -0.80 -8.53 -11.11
N VAL A 52 -1.57 -8.47 -10.02
CA VAL A 52 -1.33 -7.49 -8.95
C VAL A 52 0.07 -7.65 -8.36
N LEU A 53 0.53 -8.88 -8.11
CA LEU A 53 1.89 -9.13 -7.63
C LEU A 53 2.97 -8.65 -8.61
N LYS A 54 2.77 -8.83 -9.92
CA LYS A 54 3.72 -8.31 -10.91
C LYS A 54 3.83 -6.79 -10.85
N GLU A 55 2.70 -6.08 -10.74
CA GLU A 55 2.68 -4.62 -10.57
C GLU A 55 3.43 -4.20 -9.29
N ILE A 56 3.18 -4.87 -8.16
CA ILE A 56 3.86 -4.61 -6.89
C ILE A 56 5.37 -4.81 -7.03
N LEU A 57 5.80 -5.92 -7.62
CA LEU A 57 7.22 -6.26 -7.79
C LEU A 57 7.95 -5.31 -8.74
N SER A 58 7.25 -4.71 -9.69
CA SER A 58 7.80 -3.70 -10.61
C SER A 58 7.71 -2.26 -10.09
N SER A 59 7.00 -2.03 -8.98
CA SER A 59 6.80 -0.71 -8.41
C SER A 59 7.86 -0.41 -7.34
N GLU A 60 8.25 0.85 -7.21
CA GLU A 60 9.12 1.32 -6.12
C GLU A 60 8.35 1.55 -4.82
N PHE A 61 7.10 1.97 -4.93
CA PHE A 61 6.22 2.22 -3.79
C PHE A 61 4.77 1.80 -4.05
N ILE A 62 4.06 1.57 -2.97
CA ILE A 62 2.63 1.23 -2.95
C ILE A 62 1.86 2.40 -2.34
N VAL A 63 0.71 2.73 -2.91
CA VAL A 63 -0.21 3.73 -2.36
C VAL A 63 -1.41 3.03 -1.73
N GLU A 64 -1.70 3.39 -0.50
CA GLU A 64 -2.85 2.89 0.24
C GLU A 64 -3.69 4.07 0.74
N ILE A 65 -4.96 4.10 0.39
CA ILE A 65 -5.95 5.02 0.96
C ILE A 65 -7.03 4.19 1.66
N MET A 66 -7.18 4.40 2.94
CA MET A 66 -8.09 3.63 3.78
C MET A 66 -9.56 3.86 3.40
N ASP A 67 -10.34 2.79 3.54
CA ASP A 67 -11.79 2.92 3.64
C ASP A 67 -12.16 3.29 5.08
N LYS A 68 -13.18 4.14 5.26
CA LYS A 68 -13.62 4.61 6.58
C LYS A 68 -14.01 3.47 7.54
N ASN A 69 -14.40 2.31 6.98
CA ASN A 69 -14.83 1.14 7.75
C ASN A 69 -13.69 0.16 8.07
N ASN A 70 -12.48 0.40 7.54
CA ASN A 70 -11.34 -0.46 7.80
C ASN A 70 -10.50 0.08 8.96
N ALA A 71 -10.21 -0.80 9.91
CA ALA A 71 -9.29 -0.51 11.01
C ALA A 71 -8.18 -1.57 11.03
N GLY A 72 -6.93 -1.12 11.17
CA GLY A 72 -5.77 -2.00 11.31
C GLY A 72 -4.89 -2.09 10.06
N ILE A 73 -4.06 -3.12 10.02
CA ILE A 73 -3.12 -3.37 8.90
C ILE A 73 -3.88 -4.01 7.75
N THR A 74 -3.71 -3.45 6.56
CA THR A 74 -4.37 -3.96 5.34
C THR A 74 -3.46 -4.88 4.54
N LEU A 75 -4.04 -5.53 3.53
CA LEU A 75 -3.28 -6.33 2.58
C LEU A 75 -2.21 -5.48 1.86
N ARG A 76 -2.49 -4.23 1.51
CA ARG A 76 -1.52 -3.33 0.85
C ARG A 76 -0.33 -3.01 1.75
N THR A 77 -0.57 -2.75 3.02
CA THR A 77 0.50 -2.61 4.01
C THR A 77 1.34 -3.88 4.11
N LEU A 78 0.71 -5.06 4.19
CA LEU A 78 1.43 -6.34 4.25
C LEU A 78 2.24 -6.59 2.97
N GLU A 79 1.70 -6.30 1.82
CA GLU A 79 2.41 -6.40 0.53
C GLU A 79 3.63 -5.48 0.50
N ALA A 80 3.52 -4.23 0.97
CA ALA A 80 4.66 -3.33 1.06
C ALA A 80 5.77 -3.90 1.95
N ILE A 81 5.41 -4.42 3.12
CA ILE A 81 6.33 -5.03 4.08
C ILE A 81 6.99 -6.28 3.50
N CYS A 82 6.19 -7.22 2.98
CA CYS A 82 6.69 -8.50 2.47
C CYS A 82 7.61 -8.37 1.25
N TYR A 83 7.34 -7.37 0.41
CA TYR A 83 8.10 -7.17 -0.84
C TYR A 83 9.08 -6.01 -0.76
N ASN A 84 9.32 -5.46 0.42
CA ASN A 84 10.23 -4.34 0.65
C ASN A 84 9.98 -3.18 -0.32
N ARG A 85 8.73 -2.69 -0.34
CA ARG A 85 8.32 -1.51 -1.11
C ARG A 85 8.02 -0.34 -0.19
N LYS A 86 8.35 0.87 -0.59
CA LYS A 86 7.90 2.06 0.14
C LYS A 86 6.38 2.10 0.18
N LEU A 87 5.83 2.60 1.28
CA LEU A 87 4.39 2.74 1.46
C LEU A 87 4.02 4.21 1.63
N VAL A 88 3.06 4.69 0.84
CA VAL A 88 2.41 6.00 1.03
C VAL A 88 0.98 5.73 1.48
N THR A 89 0.62 6.14 2.70
CA THR A 89 -0.67 5.76 3.30
C THR A 89 -1.29 6.89 4.12
N ASP A 90 -2.62 6.88 4.27
CA ASP A 90 -3.36 7.67 5.27
C ASP A 90 -3.76 6.84 6.51
N ASN A 91 -3.20 5.65 6.65
CA ASN A 91 -3.47 4.74 7.77
C ASN A 91 -2.58 5.04 8.97
N GLU A 92 -3.07 5.82 9.92
CA GLU A 92 -2.31 6.17 11.14
C GLU A 92 -2.04 4.96 12.06
N LYS A 93 -2.78 3.86 11.92
CA LYS A 93 -2.54 2.64 12.71
C LYS A 93 -1.20 1.99 12.43
N ILE A 94 -0.58 2.32 11.29
CA ILE A 94 0.77 1.84 10.96
C ILE A 94 1.82 2.30 11.97
N LEU A 95 1.62 3.42 12.64
CA LEU A 95 2.52 3.94 13.68
C LEU A 95 2.70 2.96 14.85
N CYS A 96 1.67 2.17 15.14
CA CYS A 96 1.73 1.14 16.19
C CYS A 96 2.31 -0.19 15.68
N SER A 97 2.69 -0.28 14.42
CA SER A 97 3.25 -1.49 13.83
C SER A 97 4.75 -1.64 14.16
N PRO A 98 5.23 -2.84 14.47
CA PRO A 98 6.67 -3.09 14.66
C PRO A 98 7.49 -2.87 13.38
N PHE A 99 6.82 -2.77 12.23
CA PHE A 99 7.43 -2.53 10.93
C PHE A 99 7.46 -1.05 10.53
N TYR A 100 6.89 -0.15 11.36
CA TYR A 100 6.96 1.26 11.05
C TYR A 100 8.42 1.74 10.99
N ARG A 101 8.77 2.33 9.86
CA ARG A 101 10.05 2.99 9.61
C ARG A 101 9.76 4.24 8.80
N GLU A 102 10.14 5.40 9.30
CA GLU A 102 9.88 6.70 8.68
C GLU A 102 10.49 6.82 7.28
N GLN A 103 11.65 6.20 7.06
CA GLN A 103 12.30 6.14 5.75
C GLN A 103 11.57 5.25 4.73
N ASN A 104 10.74 4.31 5.18
CA ASN A 104 10.03 3.35 4.32
C ASN A 104 8.55 3.66 4.17
N ILE A 105 7.96 4.39 5.12
CA ILE A 105 6.53 4.65 5.18
C ILE A 105 6.26 6.15 5.29
N TYR A 106 5.59 6.71 4.29
CA TYR A 106 5.12 8.09 4.28
C TYR A 106 3.67 8.16 4.75
N LEU A 107 3.44 8.88 5.85
CA LEU A 107 2.10 9.10 6.36
C LEU A 107 1.54 10.42 5.82
N LEU A 108 0.41 10.36 5.11
CA LEU A 108 -0.19 11.54 4.46
C LEU A 108 -0.69 12.61 5.43
N SER A 109 -0.97 12.24 6.70
CA SER A 109 -1.44 13.15 7.75
C SER A 109 -0.32 13.83 8.53
N CYS A 110 0.88 13.26 8.57
CA CYS A 110 1.96 13.68 9.46
C CYS A 110 3.30 13.88 8.75
N GLY A 111 3.30 14.05 7.42
CA GLY A 111 4.55 14.16 6.66
C GLY A 111 5.43 15.31 7.15
N SER A 112 6.41 15.00 7.99
CA SER A 112 7.48 15.92 8.43
C SER A 112 8.45 16.28 7.29
N VAL A 113 8.52 15.41 6.29
CA VAL A 113 9.34 15.53 5.08
C VAL A 113 8.42 15.76 3.89
N LEU A 114 8.90 16.47 2.87
CA LEU A 114 8.12 16.62 1.63
C LEU A 114 7.96 15.25 0.94
N LEU A 115 6.78 14.99 0.40
CA LEU A 115 6.52 13.75 -0.34
C LEU A 115 7.53 13.53 -1.47
N SER A 116 7.93 14.61 -2.17
CA SER A 116 8.94 14.56 -3.22
C SER A 116 10.29 14.05 -2.74
N ASP A 117 10.71 14.42 -1.54
CA ASP A 117 12.01 14.02 -0.97
C ASP A 117 11.96 12.57 -0.51
N PHE A 118 10.85 12.15 0.12
CA PHE A 118 10.61 10.75 0.46
C PHE A 118 10.66 9.84 -0.77
N LEU A 119 10.01 10.25 -1.87
CA LEU A 119 9.97 9.46 -3.11
C LEU A 119 11.31 9.37 -3.82
N LYS A 120 12.12 10.44 -3.76
CA LYS A 120 13.47 10.50 -4.37
C LYS A 120 14.56 9.80 -3.58
N CYS A 121 14.30 9.51 -2.29
CA CYS A 121 15.26 8.79 -1.47
C CYS A 121 15.49 7.39 -2.05
N VAL A 122 16.74 7.06 -2.38
CA VAL A 122 17.14 5.82 -3.09
C VAL A 122 17.56 4.73 -2.09
N ASP A 123 17.38 4.95 -0.79
CA ASP A 123 17.77 4.00 0.24
C ASP A 123 17.06 2.66 0.05
N LYS A 124 17.80 1.60 0.32
CA LYS A 124 17.26 0.24 0.27
C LYS A 124 16.13 0.09 1.30
N VAL A 125 14.94 -0.23 0.83
CA VAL A 125 13.81 -0.53 1.70
C VAL A 125 13.99 -1.90 2.32
N ASP A 126 14.00 -1.94 3.65
CA ASP A 126 14.03 -3.18 4.41
C ASP A 126 13.18 -3.03 5.67
N TYR A 127 12.18 -3.88 5.80
CA TYR A 127 11.32 -3.91 6.99
C TYR A 127 11.77 -4.94 8.03
N GLY A 128 12.76 -5.76 7.72
CA GLY A 128 13.17 -6.87 8.58
C GLY A 128 12.05 -7.89 8.78
N TYR A 129 11.24 -8.12 7.73
CA TYR A 129 10.09 -9.03 7.82
C TYR A 129 10.55 -10.49 7.93
N ASP A 130 10.19 -11.14 9.01
CA ASP A 130 10.56 -12.50 9.37
C ASP A 130 9.51 -13.56 9.01
N GLY A 131 8.48 -13.19 8.24
CA GLY A 131 7.41 -14.11 7.86
C GLY A 131 6.32 -14.31 8.93
N ARG A 132 6.33 -13.57 10.05
CA ARG A 132 5.41 -13.80 11.20
C ARG A 132 3.92 -13.73 10.84
N TYR A 133 3.54 -13.09 9.75
CA TYR A 133 2.16 -13.05 9.24
C TYR A 133 1.92 -14.08 8.13
N SER A 134 2.90 -14.96 7.85
CA SER A 134 2.71 -16.03 6.87
C SER A 134 1.72 -17.07 7.40
N PRO A 135 0.66 -17.40 6.66
CA PRO A 135 -0.25 -18.48 7.04
C PRO A 135 0.48 -19.83 7.20
N VAL A 136 1.51 -20.08 6.39
CA VAL A 136 2.32 -21.30 6.45
C VAL A 136 3.06 -21.40 7.78
N LEU A 137 3.77 -20.33 8.18
CA LEU A 137 4.45 -20.30 9.46
C LEU A 137 3.50 -20.37 10.66
N PHE A 138 2.29 -19.84 10.52
CA PHE A 138 1.26 -19.97 11.55
C PHE A 138 0.82 -21.43 11.69
N MET A 139 0.54 -22.11 10.58
CA MET A 139 0.19 -23.53 10.59
C MET A 139 1.31 -24.41 11.15
N ASP A 140 2.56 -24.19 10.76
CA ASP A 140 3.71 -24.90 11.32
C ASP A 140 3.86 -24.71 12.83
N LYS A 141 3.59 -23.50 13.34
CA LYS A 141 3.59 -23.26 14.79
C LYS A 141 2.46 -24.00 15.50
N LEU A 142 1.27 -24.02 14.90
CA LEU A 142 0.10 -24.71 15.42
C LEU A 142 0.36 -26.22 15.49
N ASP A 143 0.88 -26.82 14.42
CA ASP A 143 1.22 -28.24 14.36
C ASP A 143 2.25 -28.63 15.43
N ARG A 144 3.30 -27.81 15.60
CA ARG A 144 4.30 -28.03 16.65
C ARG A 144 3.72 -27.92 18.06
N TYR A 145 2.71 -27.08 18.25
CA TYR A 145 2.02 -26.96 19.55
C TYR A 145 1.14 -28.18 19.82
N LEU A 146 0.35 -28.62 18.84
CA LEU A 146 -0.54 -29.78 18.97
C LEU A 146 0.21 -31.10 19.14
N ASN A 147 1.37 -31.24 18.52
CA ASN A 147 2.21 -32.43 18.66
C ASN A 147 3.05 -32.48 19.96
N LYS A 148 2.94 -31.48 20.83
CA LYS A 148 3.54 -31.45 22.17
C LYS A 148 2.58 -31.82 23.28
N ILE A 149 1.29 -31.99 22.96
CA ILE A 149 0.23 -32.45 23.84
C ILE A 149 0.04 -33.95 23.68
#